data_d23dde2c301a267066c7e589c6cd500d
#
_entry.id   d23dde2c301a267066c7e589c6cd500d
#
_cell.length_a   1.000
_cell.length_b   1.000
_cell.length_c   1.000
_cell.angle_alpha   90.00
_cell.angle_beta   90.00
_cell.angle_gamma   90.00
#
_symmetry.space_group_name_H-M   'P 1'
#
loop_
_entity.id
_entity.type
_entity.pdbx_description
1 polymer ?
#
loop_
_entity_poly.entity_id
_entity_poly.type
_entity_poly.pdbx_seq_one_letter_code
_entity_poly.pdbx_strand_id
1 'polypeptide(L)'
;MKLAFYGLWEDEVAKLSALQRQYIFESVRSREIFSAKNASLCECCDGVSLYGNDTLGEETMKTLASYGVKFLSVRDEETTVDYEAAKRYNIRVCRSTFPPDAVAEFTLMLALVALRKYKRAIWLQQVNDYSIESLKGEILAQKKIGVVGEGEAVKRLAEILKGIGCAVQIHGENDGGSLDDFYAESEVIIYPAKLKNPEKYRVDRDALAKMREGVVLVNTASGDIFDVPSIIEGVESKKIGVLAMDVFKGERGIYHENKTEDILQNRDMAYLRQFPNVILTQHMGFYTAYSMETLVERSVESLVQLIRGGESEYEVK
;
A
#
# COMPACT_ATOMS: atom_id res chain seq x y z
N MET A 1 28.09 -13.05 -11.85
CA MET A 1 27.14 -12.54 -10.84
C MET A 1 25.88 -13.37 -10.92
N LYS A 2 25.41 -13.87 -9.78
CA LYS A 2 24.21 -14.70 -9.68
C LYS A 2 23.28 -14.08 -8.62
N LEU A 3 22.01 -13.87 -8.97
CA LEU A 3 21.00 -13.25 -8.13
C LEU A 3 19.82 -14.19 -7.90
N ALA A 4 19.28 -14.23 -6.68
CA ALA A 4 18.05 -14.97 -6.38
C ALA A 4 16.89 -14.02 -6.16
N PHE A 5 15.71 -14.36 -6.69
CA PHE A 5 14.47 -13.61 -6.56
C PHE A 5 13.39 -14.49 -5.94
N TYR A 6 12.80 -14.02 -4.84
CA TYR A 6 11.69 -14.68 -4.15
C TYR A 6 10.46 -13.79 -4.15
N GLY A 7 9.28 -14.41 -4.12
CA GLY A 7 8.03 -13.68 -4.25
C GLY A 7 7.90 -12.98 -5.62
N LEU A 8 8.43 -13.62 -6.67
CA LEU A 8 8.41 -13.02 -8.01
C LEU A 8 7.03 -13.19 -8.65
N TRP A 9 6.44 -12.08 -9.04
CA TRP A 9 5.17 -12.07 -9.76
C TRP A 9 5.37 -12.39 -11.24
N GLU A 10 4.32 -12.92 -11.89
CA GLU A 10 4.38 -13.27 -13.32
C GLU A 10 4.71 -12.05 -14.17
N ASP A 11 4.13 -10.90 -13.84
CA ASP A 11 4.30 -9.64 -14.56
C ASP A 11 5.74 -9.11 -14.51
N GLU A 12 6.50 -9.48 -13.48
CA GLU A 12 7.90 -9.07 -13.31
C GLU A 12 8.88 -9.87 -14.20
N VAL A 13 8.47 -11.06 -14.66
CA VAL A 13 9.38 -12.02 -15.35
C VAL A 13 9.95 -11.44 -16.64
N ALA A 14 9.13 -10.75 -17.43
CA ALA A 14 9.56 -10.16 -18.70
C ALA A 14 10.62 -9.08 -18.49
N LYS A 15 10.39 -8.15 -17.54
CA LYS A 15 11.30 -7.07 -17.17
C LYS A 15 12.60 -7.65 -16.59
N LEU A 16 12.51 -8.60 -15.65
CA LEU A 16 13.69 -9.29 -15.10
C LEU A 16 14.55 -9.93 -16.18
N SER A 17 13.92 -10.55 -17.17
CA SER A 17 14.65 -11.19 -18.28
C SER A 17 15.36 -10.16 -19.19
N ALA A 18 14.79 -8.97 -19.35
CA ALA A 18 15.44 -7.87 -20.06
C ALA A 18 16.65 -7.34 -19.28
N LEU A 19 16.49 -7.10 -17.97
CA LEU A 19 17.57 -6.65 -17.08
C LEU A 19 18.69 -7.68 -16.96
N GLN A 20 18.35 -8.96 -16.96
CA GLN A 20 19.34 -10.05 -16.97
C GLN A 20 20.27 -9.99 -18.19
N ARG A 21 19.74 -9.66 -19.36
CA ARG A 21 20.54 -9.45 -20.58
C ARG A 21 21.37 -8.16 -20.52
N GLN A 22 20.78 -7.09 -19.97
CA GLN A 22 21.43 -5.79 -19.87
C GLN A 22 22.64 -5.80 -18.91
N TYR A 23 22.48 -6.40 -17.73
CA TYR A 23 23.50 -6.41 -16.67
C TYR A 23 24.35 -7.68 -16.62
N ILE A 24 24.05 -8.66 -17.46
CA ILE A 24 24.76 -9.95 -17.61
C ILE A 24 24.91 -10.68 -16.25
N PHE A 25 23.80 -11.27 -15.78
CA PHE A 25 23.79 -12.06 -14.55
C PHE A 25 22.96 -13.34 -14.70
N GLU A 26 23.24 -14.35 -13.88
CA GLU A 26 22.40 -15.53 -13.73
C GLU A 26 21.31 -15.26 -12.69
N SER A 27 20.10 -15.78 -12.89
CA SER A 27 19.00 -15.65 -11.92
C SER A 27 18.41 -16.99 -11.49
N VAL A 28 18.18 -17.10 -10.20
CA VAL A 28 17.30 -18.12 -9.59
C VAL A 28 15.97 -17.42 -9.29
N ARG A 29 14.85 -18.04 -9.65
CA ARG A 29 13.52 -17.43 -9.57
C ARG A 29 12.56 -18.30 -8.79
N SER A 30 11.89 -17.74 -7.80
CA SER A 30 10.85 -18.41 -7.02
C SER A 30 9.61 -17.50 -6.92
N ARG A 31 8.43 -18.07 -7.15
CA ARG A 31 7.15 -17.39 -6.84
C ARG A 31 6.83 -17.43 -5.35
N GLU A 32 7.40 -18.40 -4.63
CA GLU A 32 7.25 -18.49 -3.18
C GLU A 32 8.06 -17.42 -2.48
N ILE A 33 7.49 -16.88 -1.40
CA ILE A 33 8.20 -15.98 -0.50
C ILE A 33 9.39 -16.71 0.15
N PHE A 34 10.41 -15.97 0.55
CA PHE A 34 11.57 -16.53 1.22
C PHE A 34 11.19 -17.18 2.56
N SER A 35 11.71 -18.38 2.79
CA SER A 35 11.52 -19.14 4.02
C SER A 35 12.68 -20.11 4.23
N ALA A 36 12.79 -20.70 5.42
CA ALA A 36 13.80 -21.74 5.69
C ALA A 36 13.70 -22.95 4.75
N LYS A 37 12.50 -23.25 4.20
CA LYS A 37 12.28 -24.40 3.32
C LYS A 37 12.88 -24.21 1.92
N ASN A 38 12.97 -22.99 1.42
CA ASN A 38 13.47 -22.67 0.08
C ASN A 38 14.76 -21.83 0.11
N ALA A 39 15.34 -21.59 1.29
CA ALA A 39 16.56 -20.78 1.46
C ALA A 39 17.75 -21.31 0.67
N SER A 40 17.84 -22.65 0.43
CA SER A 40 18.91 -23.24 -0.38
C SER A 40 18.97 -22.75 -1.82
N LEU A 41 17.89 -22.17 -2.34
CA LEU A 41 17.87 -21.57 -3.68
C LEU A 41 18.81 -20.35 -3.81
N CYS A 42 19.19 -19.71 -2.70
CA CYS A 42 20.15 -18.61 -2.73
C CYS A 42 21.61 -19.06 -2.57
N GLU A 43 21.89 -20.37 -2.56
CA GLU A 43 23.24 -20.89 -2.48
C GLU A 43 24.10 -20.43 -3.65
N CYS A 44 25.30 -19.94 -3.34
CA CYS A 44 26.22 -19.32 -4.30
C CYS A 44 25.64 -18.09 -5.04
N CYS A 45 24.65 -17.42 -4.48
CA CYS A 45 24.17 -16.15 -5.02
C CYS A 45 24.92 -14.98 -4.38
N ASP A 46 25.30 -14.01 -5.21
CA ASP A 46 25.96 -12.78 -4.75
C ASP A 46 24.97 -11.84 -4.03
N GLY A 47 23.69 -11.86 -4.47
CA GLY A 47 22.64 -11.03 -3.90
C GLY A 47 21.26 -11.70 -4.01
N VAL A 48 20.37 -11.24 -3.13
CA VAL A 48 19.00 -11.77 -3.02
C VAL A 48 17.99 -10.62 -3.06
N SER A 49 16.92 -10.81 -3.81
CA SER A 49 15.76 -9.91 -3.88
C SER A 49 14.53 -10.59 -3.30
N LEU A 50 13.92 -9.98 -2.28
CA LEU A 50 12.76 -10.53 -1.56
C LEU A 50 11.52 -9.66 -1.74
N TYR A 51 10.34 -10.30 -1.81
CA TYR A 51 9.03 -9.66 -1.81
C TYR A 51 8.03 -10.49 -1.00
N GLY A 52 7.13 -9.81 -0.28
CA GLY A 52 5.97 -10.40 0.39
C GLY A 52 6.25 -11.06 1.76
N ASN A 53 7.44 -10.89 2.31
CA ASN A 53 7.74 -11.30 3.67
C ASN A 53 7.22 -10.27 4.68
N ASP A 54 6.67 -10.71 5.81
CA ASP A 54 6.25 -9.80 6.90
C ASP A 54 7.42 -9.18 7.62
N THR A 55 8.33 -10.06 8.00
CA THR A 55 9.48 -9.72 8.83
C THR A 55 10.71 -10.49 8.36
N LEU A 56 11.79 -9.76 8.15
CA LEU A 56 13.12 -10.28 7.88
C LEU A 56 13.97 -10.02 9.12
N GLY A 57 13.85 -10.90 10.11
CA GLY A 57 14.54 -10.81 11.39
C GLY A 57 15.90 -11.48 11.40
N GLU A 58 16.47 -11.62 12.60
CA GLU A 58 17.82 -12.17 12.81
C GLU A 58 18.03 -13.55 12.18
N GLU A 59 17.07 -14.48 12.34
CA GLU A 59 17.18 -15.83 11.74
C GLU A 59 17.24 -15.78 10.20
N THR A 60 16.52 -14.84 9.59
CA THR A 60 16.60 -14.62 8.14
C THR A 60 18.00 -14.15 7.74
N MET A 61 18.54 -13.14 8.45
CA MET A 61 19.88 -12.59 8.15
C MET A 61 20.96 -13.65 8.36
N LYS A 62 20.88 -14.41 9.45
CA LYS A 62 21.76 -15.54 9.72
C LYS A 62 21.72 -16.59 8.62
N THR A 63 20.52 -16.95 8.16
CA THR A 63 20.31 -17.92 7.08
C THR A 63 20.92 -17.42 5.77
N LEU A 64 20.62 -16.20 5.36
CA LEU A 64 21.19 -15.59 4.16
C LEU A 64 22.73 -15.55 4.21
N ALA A 65 23.28 -15.11 5.35
CA ALA A 65 24.75 -15.08 5.56
C ALA A 65 25.39 -16.45 5.49
N SER A 66 24.71 -17.51 5.99
CA SER A 66 25.23 -18.89 5.93
C SER A 66 25.38 -19.41 4.50
N TYR A 67 24.58 -18.89 3.56
CA TYR A 67 24.70 -19.16 2.12
C TYR A 67 25.63 -18.19 1.38
N GLY A 68 26.32 -17.30 2.11
CA GLY A 68 27.27 -16.35 1.54
C GLY A 68 26.66 -15.07 0.94
N VAL A 69 25.38 -14.83 1.15
CA VAL A 69 24.68 -13.62 0.67
C VAL A 69 25.19 -12.39 1.41
N LYS A 70 25.60 -11.37 0.67
CA LYS A 70 26.10 -10.08 1.21
C LYS A 70 25.20 -8.90 0.88
N PHE A 71 24.31 -9.05 -0.09
CA PHE A 71 23.47 -7.98 -0.59
C PHE A 71 22.01 -8.44 -0.64
N LEU A 72 21.15 -7.67 0.01
CA LEU A 72 19.71 -7.92 0.08
C LEU A 72 18.97 -6.72 -0.51
N SER A 73 18.06 -6.96 -1.44
CA SER A 73 17.08 -5.97 -1.88
C SER A 73 15.67 -6.40 -1.46
N VAL A 74 14.96 -5.52 -0.79
CA VAL A 74 13.56 -5.74 -0.40
C VAL A 74 12.67 -4.93 -1.33
N ARG A 75 11.82 -5.62 -2.11
CA ARG A 75 10.90 -5.02 -3.09
C ARG A 75 9.52 -4.73 -2.51
N ASP A 76 9.47 -4.32 -1.25
CA ASP A 76 8.24 -4.19 -0.50
C ASP A 76 8.40 -3.11 0.58
N GLU A 77 7.40 -2.23 0.71
CA GLU A 77 7.39 -1.19 1.74
C GLU A 77 6.85 -1.70 3.09
N GLU A 78 6.11 -2.80 3.09
CA GLU A 78 5.46 -3.34 4.29
C GLU A 78 6.36 -4.26 5.10
N THR A 79 7.30 -4.92 4.43
CA THR A 79 8.24 -5.84 5.10
C THR A 79 9.03 -5.14 6.19
N THR A 80 8.92 -5.62 7.43
CA THR A 80 9.77 -5.17 8.54
C THR A 80 11.14 -5.82 8.44
N VAL A 81 12.21 -5.03 8.43
CA VAL A 81 13.59 -5.51 8.33
C VAL A 81 14.36 -5.18 9.60
N ASP A 82 15.03 -6.18 10.19
CA ASP A 82 15.98 -6.00 11.27
C ASP A 82 17.34 -5.55 10.69
N TYR A 83 17.50 -4.23 10.53
CA TYR A 83 18.73 -3.63 9.99
C TYR A 83 19.95 -3.83 10.90
N GLU A 84 19.76 -3.93 12.22
CA GLU A 84 20.84 -4.20 13.14
C GLU A 84 21.35 -5.66 13.00
N ALA A 85 20.43 -6.61 12.79
CA ALA A 85 20.83 -7.96 12.44
C ALA A 85 21.54 -7.99 11.08
N ALA A 86 21.05 -7.29 10.07
CA ALA A 86 21.72 -7.21 8.76
C ALA A 86 23.17 -6.72 8.90
N LYS A 87 23.41 -5.66 9.69
CA LYS A 87 24.77 -5.15 9.99
C LYS A 87 25.64 -6.20 10.69
N ARG A 88 25.11 -6.91 11.71
CA ARG A 88 25.84 -7.98 12.43
C ARG A 88 26.30 -9.11 11.50
N TYR A 89 25.49 -9.43 10.49
CA TYR A 89 25.80 -10.47 9.50
C TYR A 89 26.49 -9.93 8.23
N ASN A 90 26.90 -8.66 8.22
CA ASN A 90 27.54 -7.99 7.08
C ASN A 90 26.71 -8.05 5.79
N ILE A 91 25.40 -7.91 5.91
CA ILE A 91 24.46 -7.82 4.78
C ILE A 91 24.09 -6.35 4.56
N ARG A 92 24.41 -5.82 3.39
CA ARG A 92 23.94 -4.49 2.95
C ARG A 92 22.54 -4.63 2.38
N VAL A 93 21.64 -3.73 2.80
CA VAL A 93 20.20 -3.80 2.46
C VAL A 93 19.80 -2.61 1.63
N CYS A 94 19.15 -2.86 0.49
CA CYS A 94 18.42 -1.88 -0.28
C CYS A 94 16.93 -2.10 -0.15
N ARG A 95 16.15 -1.01 -0.22
CA ARG A 95 14.69 -1.07 -0.25
C ARG A 95 14.18 -0.37 -1.50
N SER A 96 13.56 -1.11 -2.40
CA SER A 96 12.87 -0.56 -3.57
C SER A 96 11.43 -0.19 -3.19
N THR A 97 10.99 0.99 -3.61
CA THR A 97 9.65 1.51 -3.33
C THR A 97 8.87 1.68 -4.63
N PHE A 98 7.55 1.68 -4.53
CA PHE A 98 6.66 1.97 -5.66
C PHE A 98 6.78 3.44 -6.09
N PRO A 99 6.52 3.74 -7.38
CA PRO A 99 6.32 5.11 -7.80
C PRO A 99 5.14 5.73 -7.04
N PRO A 100 5.29 6.95 -6.49
CA PRO A 100 4.24 7.60 -5.71
C PRO A 100 2.97 7.87 -6.52
N ASP A 101 3.09 7.99 -7.85
CA ASP A 101 1.97 8.21 -8.76
C ASP A 101 0.93 7.08 -8.70
N ALA A 102 1.36 5.82 -8.59
CA ALA A 102 0.45 4.68 -8.58
C ALA A 102 -0.58 4.78 -7.44
N VAL A 103 -0.10 4.95 -6.21
CA VAL A 103 -0.99 5.08 -5.04
C VAL A 103 -1.75 6.41 -5.07
N ALA A 104 -1.13 7.50 -5.50
CA ALA A 104 -1.77 8.82 -5.56
C ALA A 104 -2.95 8.82 -6.55
N GLU A 105 -2.78 8.31 -7.76
CA GLU A 105 -3.84 8.23 -8.77
C GLU A 105 -4.95 7.26 -8.34
N PHE A 106 -4.59 6.11 -7.76
CA PHE A 106 -5.57 5.16 -7.25
C PHE A 106 -6.40 5.76 -6.11
N THR A 107 -5.77 6.48 -5.19
CA THR A 107 -6.44 7.17 -4.10
C THR A 107 -7.39 8.26 -4.62
N LEU A 108 -6.98 9.03 -5.63
CA LEU A 108 -7.86 9.98 -6.32
C LEU A 108 -9.06 9.28 -6.95
N MET A 109 -8.83 8.16 -7.65
CA MET A 109 -9.90 7.35 -8.23
C MET A 109 -10.91 6.93 -7.15
N LEU A 110 -10.46 6.41 -6.01
CA LEU A 110 -11.35 6.03 -4.91
C LEU A 110 -12.16 7.21 -4.39
N ALA A 111 -11.56 8.39 -4.21
CA ALA A 111 -12.27 9.60 -3.80
C ALA A 111 -13.35 10.00 -4.81
N LEU A 112 -13.07 9.94 -6.11
CA LEU A 112 -14.03 10.22 -7.18
C LEU A 112 -15.15 9.18 -7.21
N VAL A 113 -14.84 7.90 -7.14
CA VAL A 113 -15.82 6.79 -7.09
C VAL A 113 -16.75 6.93 -5.88
N ALA A 114 -16.20 7.33 -4.72
CA ALA A 114 -16.94 7.59 -3.49
C ALA A 114 -17.95 8.73 -3.68
N LEU A 115 -17.50 9.92 -4.11
CA LEU A 115 -18.34 11.11 -4.29
C LEU A 115 -19.37 10.95 -5.41
N ARG A 116 -19.11 10.12 -6.42
CA ARG A 116 -20.01 9.90 -7.55
C ARG A 116 -20.95 8.69 -7.36
N LYS A 117 -20.93 8.04 -6.17
CA LYS A 117 -21.77 6.89 -5.83
C LYS A 117 -21.69 5.75 -6.84
N TYR A 118 -20.50 5.55 -7.42
CA TYR A 118 -20.29 4.67 -8.57
C TYR A 118 -20.61 3.21 -8.25
N LYS A 119 -20.28 2.71 -7.04
CA LYS A 119 -20.63 1.36 -6.60
C LYS A 119 -22.14 1.11 -6.72
N ARG A 120 -22.96 2.06 -6.26
CA ARG A 120 -24.42 1.96 -6.33
C ARG A 120 -24.91 2.00 -7.78
N ALA A 121 -24.34 2.86 -8.61
CA ALA A 121 -24.70 2.97 -10.02
C ALA A 121 -24.46 1.64 -10.77
N ILE A 122 -23.31 0.99 -10.57
CA ILE A 122 -23.01 -0.31 -11.17
C ILE A 122 -24.01 -1.38 -10.70
N TRP A 123 -24.34 -1.41 -9.41
CA TRP A 123 -25.27 -2.39 -8.87
C TRP A 123 -26.68 -2.21 -9.45
N LEU A 124 -27.18 -0.97 -9.54
CA LEU A 124 -28.49 -0.67 -10.14
C LEU A 124 -28.55 -1.10 -11.61
N GLN A 125 -27.49 -0.85 -12.37
CA GLN A 125 -27.37 -1.28 -13.75
C GLN A 125 -27.51 -2.81 -13.92
N GLN A 126 -26.93 -3.58 -12.98
CA GLN A 126 -27.00 -5.05 -13.03
C GLN A 126 -28.42 -5.60 -12.82
N VAL A 127 -29.31 -4.81 -12.19
CA VAL A 127 -30.72 -5.19 -11.97
C VAL A 127 -31.68 -4.41 -12.88
N ASN A 128 -31.17 -3.79 -13.96
CA ASN A 128 -31.94 -3.01 -14.93
C ASN A 128 -32.67 -1.78 -14.34
N ASP A 129 -32.20 -1.25 -13.23
CA ASP A 129 -32.66 0.03 -12.71
C ASP A 129 -31.77 1.15 -13.24
N TYR A 130 -32.30 1.96 -14.15
CA TYR A 130 -31.61 3.09 -14.78
C TYR A 130 -32.02 4.43 -14.19
N SER A 131 -32.70 4.45 -13.05
CA SER A 131 -33.07 5.67 -12.35
C SER A 131 -31.84 6.39 -11.77
N ILE A 132 -31.87 7.70 -11.74
CA ILE A 132 -30.74 8.54 -11.28
C ILE A 132 -31.01 9.26 -9.95
N GLU A 133 -32.21 9.23 -9.41
CA GLU A 133 -32.62 10.00 -8.23
C GLU A 133 -31.74 9.72 -7.02
N SER A 134 -31.35 8.46 -6.83
CA SER A 134 -30.49 8.03 -5.71
C SER A 134 -28.99 8.20 -5.97
N LEU A 135 -28.60 8.57 -7.20
CA LEU A 135 -27.21 8.64 -7.67
C LEU A 135 -26.63 10.06 -7.68
N LYS A 136 -27.38 11.06 -7.16
CA LYS A 136 -26.87 12.41 -7.07
C LYS A 136 -25.56 12.43 -6.29
N GLY A 137 -24.45 12.72 -6.98
CA GLY A 137 -23.09 12.80 -6.44
C GLY A 137 -22.66 14.24 -6.18
N GLU A 138 -21.40 14.38 -5.81
CA GLU A 138 -20.76 15.64 -5.45
C GLU A 138 -19.53 15.92 -6.31
N ILE A 139 -19.09 17.17 -6.38
CA ILE A 139 -17.91 17.62 -7.15
C ILE A 139 -16.73 17.72 -6.18
N LEU A 140 -15.65 16.99 -6.45
CA LEU A 140 -14.47 16.92 -5.59
C LEU A 140 -13.82 18.30 -5.40
N ALA A 141 -13.73 19.13 -6.46
CA ALA A 141 -13.15 20.47 -6.39
C ALA A 141 -13.94 21.47 -5.50
N GLN A 142 -15.17 21.12 -5.13
CA GLN A 142 -15.99 21.94 -4.20
C GLN A 142 -15.87 21.49 -2.74
N LYS A 143 -15.03 20.48 -2.47
CA LYS A 143 -14.83 19.91 -1.13
C LYS A 143 -13.57 20.44 -0.46
N LYS A 144 -13.63 20.56 0.86
CA LYS A 144 -12.44 20.73 1.69
C LYS A 144 -11.78 19.38 1.89
N ILE A 145 -10.61 19.18 1.31
CA ILE A 145 -9.89 17.90 1.33
C ILE A 145 -8.80 17.96 2.39
N GLY A 146 -8.88 17.06 3.35
CA GLY A 146 -7.81 16.78 4.31
C GLY A 146 -7.00 15.57 3.88
N VAL A 147 -5.69 15.71 3.80
CA VAL A 147 -4.75 14.61 3.51
C VAL A 147 -3.88 14.39 4.74
N VAL A 148 -3.86 13.16 5.25
CA VAL A 148 -3.11 12.80 6.47
C VAL A 148 -1.82 12.09 6.09
N GLY A 149 -0.71 12.55 6.66
CA GLY A 149 0.59 11.90 6.54
C GLY A 149 1.67 12.73 5.87
N GLU A 150 2.77 12.09 5.56
CA GLU A 150 3.99 12.67 4.99
C GLU A 150 4.52 11.76 3.87
N GLY A 151 5.49 12.25 3.11
CA GLY A 151 6.18 11.49 2.07
C GLY A 151 5.70 11.79 0.66
N GLU A 152 6.29 11.07 -0.30
CA GLU A 152 6.13 11.40 -1.73
C GLU A 152 4.72 11.14 -2.25
N ALA A 153 4.05 10.06 -1.81
CA ALA A 153 2.68 9.76 -2.23
C ALA A 153 1.68 10.84 -1.73
N VAL A 154 1.88 11.35 -0.49
CA VAL A 154 1.08 12.46 0.06
C VAL A 154 1.27 13.73 -0.75
N LYS A 155 2.53 14.10 -1.04
CA LYS A 155 2.88 15.29 -1.85
C LYS A 155 2.26 15.16 -3.25
N ARG A 156 2.46 14.00 -3.88
CA ARG A 156 1.97 13.75 -5.23
C ARG A 156 0.45 13.82 -5.32
N LEU A 157 -0.26 13.20 -4.38
CA LEU A 157 -1.71 13.30 -4.31
C LEU A 157 -2.18 14.75 -4.12
N ALA A 158 -1.52 15.50 -3.23
CA ALA A 158 -1.86 16.91 -2.99
C ALA A 158 -1.64 17.78 -4.24
N GLU A 159 -0.57 17.52 -5.02
CA GLU A 159 -0.33 18.21 -6.29
C GLU A 159 -1.45 17.92 -7.29
N ILE A 160 -1.84 16.66 -7.47
CA ILE A 160 -2.92 16.25 -8.36
C ILE A 160 -4.24 16.91 -7.95
N LEU A 161 -4.59 16.85 -6.66
CA LEU A 161 -5.81 17.44 -6.12
C LEU A 161 -5.85 18.97 -6.33
N LYS A 162 -4.73 19.66 -6.10
CA LYS A 162 -4.61 21.11 -6.39
C LYS A 162 -4.72 21.39 -7.88
N GLY A 163 -4.13 20.53 -8.73
CA GLY A 163 -4.21 20.65 -10.20
C GLY A 163 -5.64 20.58 -10.75
N ILE A 164 -6.53 19.85 -10.10
CA ILE A 164 -7.97 19.81 -10.45
C ILE A 164 -8.82 20.85 -9.70
N GLY A 165 -8.19 21.75 -8.96
CA GLY A 165 -8.85 22.89 -8.31
C GLY A 165 -9.38 22.62 -6.90
N CYS A 166 -8.96 21.56 -6.22
CA CYS A 166 -9.36 21.30 -4.83
C CYS A 166 -8.66 22.22 -3.83
N ALA A 167 -9.37 22.61 -2.77
CA ALA A 167 -8.79 23.16 -1.56
C ALA A 167 -8.25 22.00 -0.70
N VAL A 168 -6.91 21.90 -0.61
CA VAL A 168 -6.23 20.80 0.08
C VAL A 168 -5.47 21.32 1.28
N GLN A 169 -5.73 20.72 2.45
CA GLN A 169 -4.89 20.85 3.64
C GLN A 169 -4.21 19.50 3.94
N ILE A 170 -2.96 19.55 4.37
CA ILE A 170 -2.19 18.36 4.76
C ILE A 170 -1.97 18.45 6.25
N HIS A 171 -2.12 17.32 6.96
CA HIS A 171 -1.75 17.19 8.36
C HIS A 171 -0.68 16.11 8.51
N GLY A 172 0.58 16.53 8.62
CA GLY A 172 1.75 15.69 8.83
C GLY A 172 2.07 15.48 10.32
N GLU A 173 3.04 14.61 10.60
CA GLU A 173 3.41 14.28 11.97
C GLU A 173 4.03 15.49 12.72
N ASN A 174 4.70 16.38 11.98
CA ASN A 174 5.39 17.56 12.50
C ASN A 174 4.56 18.84 12.38
N ASP A 175 3.32 18.76 11.88
CA ASP A 175 2.45 19.93 11.83
C ASP A 175 2.01 20.31 13.25
N GLY A 176 2.24 21.58 13.59
CA GLY A 176 1.83 22.15 14.87
C GLY A 176 0.33 22.47 14.97
N GLY A 177 -0.45 22.15 13.93
CA GLY A 177 -1.90 22.36 13.89
C GLY A 177 -2.69 21.36 14.72
N SER A 178 -3.90 21.74 15.12
CA SER A 178 -4.82 20.85 15.82
C SER A 178 -5.39 19.80 14.87
N LEU A 179 -5.23 18.52 15.22
CA LEU A 179 -5.84 17.42 14.49
C LEU A 179 -7.38 17.49 14.57
N ASP A 180 -7.92 17.99 15.69
CA ASP A 180 -9.35 18.16 15.88
C ASP A 180 -9.94 19.20 14.93
N ASP A 181 -9.25 20.35 14.76
CA ASP A 181 -9.66 21.37 13.81
C ASP A 181 -9.56 20.86 12.37
N PHE A 182 -8.49 20.13 12.05
CA PHE A 182 -8.33 19.47 10.75
C PHE A 182 -9.50 18.53 10.44
N TYR A 183 -9.92 17.70 11.40
CA TYR A 183 -11.07 16.81 11.25
C TYR A 183 -12.39 17.59 11.11
N ALA A 184 -12.60 18.64 11.92
CA ALA A 184 -13.81 19.45 11.88
C ALA A 184 -13.98 20.23 10.58
N GLU A 185 -12.88 20.62 9.93
CA GLU A 185 -12.92 21.38 8.69
C GLU A 185 -13.03 20.53 7.42
N SER A 186 -12.52 19.29 7.47
CA SER A 186 -12.43 18.42 6.30
C SER A 186 -13.77 17.75 5.97
N GLU A 187 -14.17 17.78 4.70
CA GLU A 187 -15.34 17.04 4.20
C GLU A 187 -14.95 15.69 3.60
N VAL A 188 -13.73 15.60 3.08
CA VAL A 188 -13.10 14.37 2.60
C VAL A 188 -11.76 14.24 3.31
N ILE A 189 -11.54 13.13 3.99
CA ILE A 189 -10.28 12.85 4.69
C ILE A 189 -9.63 11.63 4.04
N ILE A 190 -8.37 11.79 3.64
CA ILE A 190 -7.63 10.82 2.87
C ILE A 190 -6.36 10.42 3.60
N TYR A 191 -6.15 9.10 3.73
CA TYR A 191 -4.94 8.47 4.25
C TYR A 191 -4.25 7.74 3.09
N PRO A 192 -3.31 8.40 2.36
CA PRO A 192 -2.77 7.84 1.12
C PRO A 192 -1.51 7.00 1.30
N ALA A 193 -0.83 7.11 2.44
CA ALA A 193 0.44 6.45 2.68
C ALA A 193 0.61 6.03 4.14
N LYS A 194 1.47 5.02 4.38
CA LYS A 194 1.78 4.50 5.70
C LYS A 194 2.29 5.62 6.62
N LEU A 195 1.74 5.68 7.81
CA LEU A 195 2.09 6.65 8.85
C LEU A 195 3.22 6.11 9.73
N LYS A 196 4.15 6.97 10.15
CA LYS A 196 5.20 6.61 11.12
C LYS A 196 4.63 6.37 12.51
N ASN A 197 3.62 7.16 12.88
CA ASN A 197 2.92 7.05 14.16
C ASN A 197 1.41 6.84 13.93
N PRO A 198 0.98 5.62 13.56
CA PRO A 198 -0.41 5.33 13.21
C PRO A 198 -1.37 5.55 14.38
N GLU A 199 -0.93 5.37 15.62
CA GLU A 199 -1.78 5.56 16.81
C GLU A 199 -2.25 7.00 16.96
N LYS A 200 -1.41 8.00 16.62
CA LYS A 200 -1.79 9.42 16.62
C LYS A 200 -2.99 9.73 15.70
N TYR A 201 -3.10 8.98 14.61
CA TYR A 201 -4.08 9.21 13.56
C TYR A 201 -5.16 8.12 13.51
N ARG A 202 -5.26 7.31 14.56
CA ARG A 202 -6.26 6.25 14.64
C ARG A 202 -7.66 6.84 14.53
N VAL A 203 -8.46 6.28 13.65
CA VAL A 203 -9.86 6.67 13.45
C VAL A 203 -10.73 5.74 14.28
N ASP A 204 -10.96 6.15 15.50
CA ASP A 204 -11.86 5.54 16.46
C ASP A 204 -13.14 6.39 16.65
N ARG A 205 -13.96 6.05 17.66
CA ARG A 205 -15.19 6.77 17.98
C ARG A 205 -14.93 8.23 18.31
N ASP A 206 -13.87 8.54 19.05
CA ASP A 206 -13.54 9.90 19.48
C ASP A 206 -13.07 10.74 18.27
N ALA A 207 -12.25 10.19 17.41
CA ALA A 207 -11.85 10.83 16.16
C ALA A 207 -13.06 11.08 15.25
N LEU A 208 -13.94 10.08 15.09
CA LEU A 208 -15.16 10.23 14.30
C LEU A 208 -16.09 11.32 14.87
N ALA A 209 -16.20 11.43 16.18
CA ALA A 209 -17.03 12.47 16.81
C ALA A 209 -16.58 13.89 16.43
N LYS A 210 -15.28 14.11 16.20
CA LYS A 210 -14.69 15.39 15.78
C LYS A 210 -14.86 15.70 14.29
N MET A 211 -15.10 14.68 13.47
CA MET A 211 -15.32 14.84 12.04
C MET A 211 -16.71 15.36 11.74
N ARG A 212 -16.90 15.86 10.52
CA ARG A 212 -18.20 16.34 10.04
C ARG A 212 -19.20 15.19 9.87
N GLU A 213 -20.49 15.49 10.02
CA GLU A 213 -21.56 14.58 9.62
C GLU A 213 -21.48 14.32 8.10
N GLY A 214 -21.59 13.04 7.72
CA GLY A 214 -21.48 12.63 6.33
C GLY A 214 -20.07 12.70 5.75
N VAL A 215 -19.02 12.70 6.59
CA VAL A 215 -17.63 12.71 6.14
C VAL A 215 -17.33 11.59 5.15
N VAL A 216 -16.53 11.89 4.14
CA VAL A 216 -16.00 10.87 3.22
C VAL A 216 -14.60 10.47 3.69
N LEU A 217 -14.42 9.18 3.97
CA LEU A 217 -13.13 8.62 4.39
C LEU A 217 -12.54 7.77 3.28
N VAL A 218 -11.26 8.03 2.94
CA VAL A 218 -10.50 7.24 1.96
C VAL A 218 -9.22 6.74 2.62
N ASN A 219 -8.98 5.42 2.61
CA ASN A 219 -7.79 4.81 3.20
C ASN A 219 -7.10 3.86 2.21
N THR A 220 -5.91 4.25 1.78
CA THR A 220 -4.98 3.44 1.00
C THR A 220 -3.64 3.25 1.73
N ALA A 221 -3.59 3.58 3.04
CA ALA A 221 -2.38 3.59 3.84
C ALA A 221 -2.15 2.28 4.63
N SER A 222 -3.05 1.97 5.56
CA SER A 222 -3.01 0.75 6.38
C SER A 222 -4.37 0.46 7.00
N GLY A 223 -4.75 -0.81 7.06
CA GLY A 223 -5.98 -1.26 7.71
C GLY A 223 -6.00 -1.03 9.22
N ASP A 224 -4.85 -0.92 9.87
CA ASP A 224 -4.75 -0.74 11.32
C ASP A 224 -5.08 0.68 11.82
N ILE A 225 -5.06 1.68 10.92
CA ILE A 225 -5.42 3.07 11.25
C ILE A 225 -6.89 3.16 11.64
N PHE A 226 -7.75 2.33 11.07
CA PHE A 226 -9.19 2.37 11.28
C PHE A 226 -9.62 1.35 12.34
N ASP A 227 -10.25 1.85 13.42
CA ASP A 227 -10.89 0.98 14.42
C ASP A 227 -12.18 0.41 13.83
N VAL A 228 -12.12 -0.84 13.39
CA VAL A 228 -13.19 -1.46 12.60
C VAL A 228 -14.58 -1.37 13.26
N PRO A 229 -14.74 -1.64 14.58
CA PRO A 229 -16.03 -1.45 15.24
C PRO A 229 -16.57 -0.02 15.16
N SER A 230 -15.72 0.99 15.37
CA SER A 230 -16.10 2.41 15.28
C SER A 230 -16.45 2.81 13.83
N ILE A 231 -15.75 2.25 12.85
CA ILE A 231 -16.07 2.46 11.43
C ILE A 231 -17.43 1.88 11.08
N ILE A 232 -17.75 0.67 11.55
CA ILE A 232 -19.07 0.05 11.34
C ILE A 232 -20.17 0.93 11.90
N GLU A 233 -20.07 1.35 13.18
CA GLU A 233 -21.02 2.27 13.80
C GLU A 233 -21.15 3.59 13.03
N GLY A 234 -20.03 4.13 12.54
CA GLY A 234 -20.00 5.36 11.76
C GLY A 234 -20.72 5.23 10.40
N VAL A 235 -20.61 4.08 9.75
CA VAL A 235 -21.31 3.78 8.49
C VAL A 235 -22.82 3.59 8.74
N GLU A 236 -23.19 2.85 9.77
CA GLU A 236 -24.60 2.58 10.15
C GLU A 236 -25.34 3.86 10.55
N SER A 237 -24.71 4.70 11.36
CA SER A 237 -25.26 5.99 11.80
C SER A 237 -25.24 7.07 10.72
N LYS A 238 -24.57 6.84 9.59
CA LYS A 238 -24.29 7.81 8.53
C LYS A 238 -23.38 8.98 8.94
N LYS A 239 -22.71 8.87 10.08
CA LYS A 239 -21.58 9.74 10.43
C LYS A 239 -20.52 9.69 9.34
N ILE A 240 -20.24 8.50 8.83
CA ILE A 240 -19.46 8.28 7.62
C ILE A 240 -20.45 8.22 6.44
N GLY A 241 -20.44 9.26 5.62
CA GLY A 241 -21.27 9.34 4.42
C GLY A 241 -20.84 8.34 3.35
N VAL A 242 -19.54 8.23 3.11
CA VAL A 242 -18.92 7.22 2.22
C VAL A 242 -17.59 6.77 2.81
N LEU A 243 -17.37 5.46 2.78
CA LEU A 243 -16.11 4.83 3.13
C LEU A 243 -15.48 4.19 1.88
N ALA A 244 -14.23 4.49 1.59
CA ALA A 244 -13.47 3.84 0.53
C ALA A 244 -12.12 3.35 1.09
N MET A 245 -11.86 2.06 1.01
CA MET A 245 -10.67 1.43 1.57
C MET A 245 -10.05 0.47 0.57
N ASP A 246 -8.74 0.61 0.35
CA ASP A 246 -7.94 -0.36 -0.40
C ASP A 246 -7.28 -1.38 0.53
N VAL A 247 -7.12 -1.05 1.78
CA VAL A 247 -6.49 -1.83 2.84
C VAL A 247 -7.50 -2.17 3.93
N PHE A 248 -7.37 -3.33 4.57
CA PHE A 248 -8.29 -3.75 5.63
C PHE A 248 -7.57 -4.51 6.73
N LYS A 249 -7.94 -4.27 7.99
CA LYS A 249 -7.38 -5.00 9.12
C LYS A 249 -7.69 -6.49 9.00
N GLY A 250 -6.65 -7.32 9.02
CA GLY A 250 -6.79 -8.77 8.85
C GLY A 250 -7.05 -9.21 7.40
N GLU A 251 -6.63 -8.45 6.41
CA GLU A 251 -6.73 -8.76 4.98
C GLU A 251 -5.81 -9.91 4.54
N ARG A 252 -4.81 -10.21 5.34
CA ARG A 252 -3.83 -11.24 5.04
C ARG A 252 -4.48 -12.61 4.86
N GLY A 253 -4.08 -13.34 3.79
CA GLY A 253 -4.67 -14.62 3.41
C GLY A 253 -6.08 -14.49 2.82
N ILE A 254 -6.54 -13.25 2.57
CA ILE A 254 -7.79 -12.92 1.88
C ILE A 254 -7.48 -12.16 0.60
N TYR A 255 -6.83 -11.00 0.70
CA TYR A 255 -6.43 -10.21 -0.46
C TYR A 255 -5.34 -10.92 -1.25
N HIS A 256 -5.35 -10.73 -2.55
CA HIS A 256 -4.50 -11.38 -3.55
C HIS A 256 -4.69 -12.91 -3.64
N GLU A 257 -5.74 -13.45 -3.00
CA GLU A 257 -6.06 -14.88 -3.02
C GLU A 257 -7.43 -15.12 -3.69
N ASN A 258 -7.56 -16.22 -4.40
CA ASN A 258 -8.87 -16.66 -4.90
C ASN A 258 -9.65 -17.36 -3.77
N LYS A 259 -10.68 -16.67 -3.27
CA LYS A 259 -11.57 -17.16 -2.19
C LYS A 259 -13.00 -17.38 -2.66
N THR A 260 -13.22 -17.62 -3.96
CA THR A 260 -14.58 -17.77 -4.52
C THR A 260 -15.33 -18.97 -3.95
N GLU A 261 -14.63 -20.03 -3.59
CA GLU A 261 -15.21 -21.24 -2.99
C GLU A 261 -15.07 -21.30 -1.46
N ASP A 262 -14.41 -20.30 -0.86
CA ASP A 262 -14.17 -20.26 0.57
C ASP A 262 -15.21 -19.39 1.30
N ILE A 263 -15.42 -19.69 2.58
CA ILE A 263 -16.15 -18.79 3.47
C ILE A 263 -15.21 -17.68 3.90
N LEU A 264 -15.59 -16.42 3.64
CA LEU A 264 -14.81 -15.27 4.08
C LEU A 264 -14.77 -15.21 5.61
N GLN A 265 -13.59 -15.44 6.20
CA GLN A 265 -13.41 -15.52 7.65
C GLN A 265 -13.48 -14.15 8.32
N ASN A 266 -13.07 -13.07 7.63
CA ASN A 266 -13.18 -11.70 8.14
C ASN A 266 -14.63 -11.22 8.06
N ARG A 267 -15.38 -11.36 9.16
CA ARG A 267 -16.81 -11.03 9.24
C ARG A 267 -17.07 -9.54 9.05
N ASP A 268 -16.21 -8.69 9.57
CA ASP A 268 -16.38 -7.23 9.48
C ASP A 268 -16.20 -6.75 8.03
N MET A 269 -15.22 -7.29 7.31
CA MET A 269 -15.05 -7.05 5.89
C MET A 269 -16.28 -7.53 5.11
N ALA A 270 -16.78 -8.74 5.39
CA ALA A 270 -17.97 -9.29 4.75
C ALA A 270 -19.21 -8.43 5.01
N TYR A 271 -19.34 -7.89 6.22
CA TYR A 271 -20.42 -7.00 6.60
C TYR A 271 -20.34 -5.64 5.92
N LEU A 272 -19.19 -4.96 6.03
CA LEU A 272 -18.98 -3.63 5.44
C LEU A 272 -19.15 -3.61 3.93
N ARG A 273 -18.70 -4.65 3.20
CA ARG A 273 -18.79 -4.67 1.74
C ARG A 273 -20.24 -4.66 1.20
N GLN A 274 -21.24 -4.96 2.04
CA GLN A 274 -22.64 -4.98 1.64
C GLN A 274 -23.27 -3.58 1.58
N PHE A 275 -22.71 -2.61 2.28
CA PHE A 275 -23.24 -1.26 2.28
C PHE A 275 -22.99 -0.56 0.93
N PRO A 276 -24.02 0.14 0.38
CA PRO A 276 -23.89 0.80 -0.93
C PRO A 276 -22.92 1.99 -0.90
N ASN A 277 -22.65 2.56 0.28
CA ASN A 277 -21.72 3.66 0.53
C ASN A 277 -20.36 3.19 1.04
N VAL A 278 -20.04 1.89 1.00
CA VAL A 278 -18.74 1.33 1.34
C VAL A 278 -18.10 0.73 0.10
N ILE A 279 -16.90 1.16 -0.22
CA ILE A 279 -16.08 0.69 -1.34
C ILE A 279 -14.86 0.01 -0.74
N LEU A 280 -14.69 -1.28 -1.04
CA LEU A 280 -13.49 -2.04 -0.67
C LEU A 280 -12.82 -2.53 -1.95
N THR A 281 -11.51 -2.34 -2.04
CA THR A 281 -10.64 -2.87 -3.09
C THR A 281 -9.58 -3.79 -2.47
N GLN A 282 -8.87 -4.54 -3.29
CA GLN A 282 -8.07 -5.67 -2.83
C GLN A 282 -6.60 -5.31 -2.59
N HIS A 283 -6.32 -4.18 -1.95
CA HIS A 283 -4.95 -3.67 -1.72
C HIS A 283 -4.16 -3.65 -3.05
N MET A 284 -4.71 -2.93 -4.01
CA MET A 284 -4.19 -2.89 -5.38
C MET A 284 -3.72 -1.50 -5.82
N GLY A 285 -3.69 -0.53 -4.91
CA GLY A 285 -3.28 0.84 -5.23
C GLY A 285 -1.87 0.97 -5.82
N PHE A 286 -0.98 0.05 -5.49
CA PHE A 286 0.35 -0.05 -6.05
C PHE A 286 0.41 -0.81 -7.38
N TYR A 287 -0.58 -1.67 -7.67
CA TYR A 287 -0.49 -2.69 -8.70
C TYR A 287 -0.75 -2.12 -10.10
N THR A 288 0.31 -1.62 -10.71
CA THR A 288 0.36 -1.18 -12.11
C THR A 288 1.55 -1.81 -12.81
N ALA A 289 1.48 -1.97 -14.14
CA ALA A 289 2.61 -2.49 -14.92
C ALA A 289 3.89 -1.71 -14.65
N TYR A 290 3.79 -0.36 -14.60
CA TYR A 290 4.92 0.51 -14.33
C TYR A 290 5.50 0.31 -12.93
N SER A 291 4.66 0.13 -11.91
CA SER A 291 5.11 -0.13 -10.53
C SER A 291 5.87 -1.45 -10.43
N MET A 292 5.31 -2.52 -11.00
CA MET A 292 5.91 -3.85 -10.93
C MET A 292 7.26 -3.89 -11.66
N GLU A 293 7.33 -3.29 -12.86
CA GLU A 293 8.58 -3.15 -13.61
C GLU A 293 9.62 -2.32 -12.84
N THR A 294 9.19 -1.20 -12.24
CA THR A 294 10.08 -0.30 -11.49
C THR A 294 10.67 -0.98 -10.26
N LEU A 295 9.88 -1.76 -9.52
CA LEU A 295 10.38 -2.50 -8.35
C LEU A 295 11.50 -3.45 -8.70
N VAL A 296 11.32 -4.24 -9.77
CA VAL A 296 12.34 -5.19 -10.23
C VAL A 296 13.57 -4.45 -10.75
N GLU A 297 13.36 -3.37 -11.51
CA GLU A 297 14.46 -2.56 -12.05
C GLU A 297 15.32 -1.97 -10.93
N ARG A 298 14.72 -1.25 -9.99
CA ARG A 298 15.41 -0.68 -8.82
C ARG A 298 16.12 -1.74 -7.99
N SER A 299 15.49 -2.90 -7.80
CA SER A 299 16.07 -4.02 -7.07
C SER A 299 17.32 -4.57 -7.77
N VAL A 300 17.24 -4.84 -9.08
CA VAL A 300 18.38 -5.33 -9.86
C VAL A 300 19.51 -4.30 -9.91
N GLU A 301 19.19 -3.05 -10.20
CA GLU A 301 20.17 -1.97 -10.27
C GLU A 301 20.90 -1.79 -8.95
N SER A 302 20.17 -1.77 -7.82
CA SER A 302 20.76 -1.69 -6.49
C SER A 302 21.71 -2.84 -6.22
N LEU A 303 21.27 -4.08 -6.47
CA LEU A 303 22.12 -5.26 -6.25
C LEU A 303 23.37 -5.22 -7.12
N VAL A 304 23.22 -4.86 -8.41
CA VAL A 304 24.36 -4.75 -9.34
C VAL A 304 25.35 -3.67 -8.88
N GLN A 305 24.86 -2.51 -8.47
CA GLN A 305 25.70 -1.42 -7.95
C GLN A 305 26.48 -1.85 -6.70
N LEU A 306 25.79 -2.45 -5.72
CA LEU A 306 26.42 -2.91 -4.49
C LEU A 306 27.46 -4.02 -4.74
N ILE A 307 27.17 -5.00 -5.59
CA ILE A 307 28.08 -6.11 -5.92
C ILE A 307 29.32 -5.60 -6.63
N ARG A 308 29.20 -4.55 -7.45
CA ARG A 308 30.34 -3.90 -8.11
C ARG A 308 31.14 -2.96 -7.19
N GLY A 309 30.81 -2.89 -5.90
CA GLY A 309 31.52 -2.08 -4.89
C GLY A 309 31.06 -0.62 -4.84
N GLY A 310 29.95 -0.27 -5.49
CA GLY A 310 29.34 1.05 -5.46
C GLY A 310 28.35 1.25 -4.29
N GLU A 311 27.64 2.36 -4.36
CA GLU A 311 26.53 2.72 -3.47
C GLU A 311 25.24 2.72 -4.29
N SER A 312 24.10 2.49 -3.63
CA SER A 312 22.77 2.65 -4.22
C SER A 312 22.02 3.74 -3.49
N GLU A 313 21.24 4.54 -4.21
CA GLU A 313 20.33 5.53 -3.61
C GLU A 313 19.24 4.88 -2.75
N TYR A 314 18.95 3.59 -3.00
CA TYR A 314 17.98 2.79 -2.26
C TYR A 314 18.59 2.03 -1.08
N GLU A 315 19.89 2.23 -0.80
CA GLU A 315 20.54 1.58 0.33
C GLU A 315 20.13 2.22 1.65
N VAL A 316 19.73 1.38 2.61
CA VAL A 316 19.40 1.81 3.97
C VAL A 316 20.67 1.79 4.81
N LYS A 317 21.10 2.96 5.26
CA LYS A 317 22.38 3.18 6.02
C LYS A 317 22.18 3.05 7.52
#